data_d85aa910d134675263dc8477cd9f299a
#
_entry.id   d85aa910d134675263dc8477cd9f299a
#
_cell.length_a   1.000
_cell.length_b   1.000
_cell.length_c   1.000
_cell.angle_alpha   90.00
_cell.angle_beta   90.00
_cell.angle_gamma   90.00
#
_symmetry.space_group_name_H-M   'P 1'
#
loop_
_entity.id
_entity.type
_entity.pdbx_description
1 polymer ?
#
loop_
_entity_poly.entity_id
_entity_poly.type
_entity_poly.pdbx_seq_one_letter_code
_entity_poly.pdbx_strand_id
1 'polypeptide(L)'
;DRFVLLPNEEAPLYALNGVVLESNNPGIIYHNIGVNGAKYSDYNKYPLFFDQLKALQPDLIIVSLGTNESYGKIAPLDYLRQVQEFLLKVRTQNPEADVLIITPPPSFLPHHRLNTFVDEYAKSLVSYATLGQYAVWDLFQTLGGMHGVSKIYGKGLMNSDRVHYTTNGYQLQGNMLSNVLLNAFKEFNK
;
A
#
# COMPACT_ATOMS: atom_id res chain seq x y z
N ASP A 1 -22.17 24.20 -0.50
CA ASP A 1 -21.92 24.53 0.90
C ASP A 1 -20.62 25.32 1.03
N ARG A 2 -20.56 26.22 2.00
CA ARG A 2 -19.38 27.04 2.28
C ARG A 2 -18.89 26.71 3.68
N PHE A 3 -17.62 26.32 3.79
CA PHE A 3 -16.95 26.04 5.07
C PHE A 3 -16.03 27.21 5.40
N VAL A 4 -16.00 27.62 6.66
CA VAL A 4 -15.11 28.67 7.17
C VAL A 4 -14.38 28.13 8.37
N LEU A 5 -13.05 28.11 8.30
CA LEU A 5 -12.20 27.76 9.43
C LEU A 5 -11.79 29.05 10.13
N LEU A 6 -12.13 29.14 11.39
CA LEU A 6 -11.76 30.26 12.24
C LEU A 6 -10.72 29.78 13.26
N PRO A 7 -9.54 30.40 13.28
CA PRO A 7 -8.56 30.09 14.31
C PRO A 7 -9.09 30.51 15.69
N ASN A 8 -8.72 29.74 16.72
CA ASN A 8 -9.01 30.14 18.08
C ASN A 8 -8.05 31.28 18.49
N GLU A 9 -8.61 32.43 18.88
CA GLU A 9 -7.83 33.64 19.26
C GLU A 9 -6.91 33.41 20.45
N GLU A 10 -7.17 32.42 21.28
CA GLU A 10 -6.36 32.08 22.47
C GLU A 10 -5.07 31.33 22.12
N ALA A 11 -4.94 30.78 20.90
CA ALA A 11 -3.77 30.01 20.48
C ALA A 11 -2.81 30.89 19.67
N PRO A 12 -1.57 31.15 20.15
CA PRO A 12 -0.62 32.01 19.45
C PRO A 12 -0.05 31.40 18.17
N LEU A 13 -0.12 30.08 18.04
CA LEU A 13 0.37 29.33 16.87
C LEU A 13 -0.52 28.09 16.61
N TYR A 14 -0.90 27.90 15.37
CA TYR A 14 -1.59 26.68 14.93
C TYR A 14 -1.07 26.25 13.55
N ALA A 15 -1.08 24.95 13.34
CA ALA A 15 -0.81 24.35 12.04
C ALA A 15 -2.06 23.61 11.56
N LEU A 16 -2.56 23.99 10.41
CA LEU A 16 -3.61 23.24 9.71
C LEU A 16 -2.94 22.25 8.77
N ASN A 17 -2.99 20.95 9.10
CA ASN A 17 -2.38 19.89 8.28
C ASN A 17 -3.30 19.43 7.15
N GLY A 18 -4.61 19.61 7.28
CA GLY A 18 -5.58 19.23 6.27
C GLY A 18 -7.01 19.38 6.76
N VAL A 19 -7.94 19.21 5.85
CA VAL A 19 -9.38 19.16 6.11
C VAL A 19 -9.96 17.98 5.35
N VAL A 20 -10.71 17.13 6.04
CA VAL A 20 -11.43 16.01 5.43
C VAL A 20 -12.91 16.37 5.42
N LEU A 21 -13.52 16.31 4.24
CA LEU A 21 -14.95 16.53 4.04
C LEU A 21 -15.57 15.24 3.50
N GLU A 22 -16.48 14.67 4.27
CA GLU A 22 -17.12 13.41 3.94
C GLU A 22 -18.62 13.59 3.79
N SER A 23 -19.23 12.76 2.94
CA SER A 23 -20.68 12.73 2.78
C SER A 23 -21.31 11.85 3.85
N ASN A 24 -22.47 12.26 4.36
CA ASN A 24 -23.28 11.42 5.27
C ASN A 24 -24.04 10.29 4.54
N ASN A 25 -23.93 10.21 3.20
CA ASN A 25 -24.56 9.12 2.45
C ASN A 25 -23.78 7.83 2.63
N PRO A 26 -24.44 6.67 2.71
CA PRO A 26 -23.77 5.38 2.71
C PRO A 26 -22.90 5.22 1.46
N GLY A 27 -21.70 4.69 1.63
CA GLY A 27 -20.77 4.48 0.50
C GLY A 27 -19.37 4.09 0.96
N ILE A 28 -18.46 4.08 0.02
CA ILE A 28 -17.04 3.83 0.27
C ILE A 28 -16.28 5.16 0.18
N ILE A 29 -15.51 5.46 1.20
CA ILE A 29 -14.56 6.56 1.21
C ILE A 29 -13.18 5.98 0.95
N TYR A 30 -12.48 6.51 -0.05
CA TYR A 30 -11.15 6.04 -0.42
C TYR A 30 -10.12 7.15 -0.23
N HIS A 31 -9.18 6.91 0.67
CA HIS A 31 -8.01 7.77 0.88
C HIS A 31 -6.80 7.18 0.20
N ASN A 32 -6.11 7.96 -0.61
CA ASN A 32 -4.84 7.57 -1.22
C ASN A 32 -3.69 8.32 -0.53
N ILE A 33 -2.90 7.58 0.24
CA ILE A 33 -1.74 8.11 0.97
C ILE A 33 -0.48 7.52 0.34
N GLY A 34 0.12 8.26 -0.57
CA GLY A 34 1.32 7.81 -1.28
C GLY A 34 2.31 8.94 -1.48
N VAL A 35 3.58 8.63 -1.27
CA VAL A 35 4.71 9.50 -1.60
C VAL A 35 5.62 8.77 -2.56
N ASN A 36 6.01 9.46 -3.65
CA ASN A 36 6.91 8.87 -4.63
C ASN A 36 8.25 8.47 -3.98
N GLY A 37 8.67 7.24 -4.20
CA GLY A 37 9.90 6.70 -3.62
C GLY A 37 9.78 6.19 -2.18
N ALA A 38 8.61 6.29 -1.54
CA ALA A 38 8.41 5.91 -0.15
C ALA A 38 8.67 4.41 0.11
N LYS A 39 9.19 4.14 1.29
CA LYS A 39 9.51 2.83 1.85
C LYS A 39 8.86 2.67 3.22
N TYR A 40 8.76 1.45 3.73
CA TYR A 40 8.33 1.21 5.11
C TYR A 40 9.17 2.01 6.11
N SER A 41 10.50 2.06 5.92
CA SER A 41 11.40 2.81 6.79
C SER A 41 11.13 4.31 6.81
N ASP A 42 10.58 4.88 5.73
CA ASP A 42 10.27 6.30 5.68
C ASP A 42 9.05 6.61 6.54
N TYR A 43 8.00 5.79 6.48
CA TYR A 43 6.84 5.92 7.36
C TYR A 43 7.22 5.64 8.83
N ASN A 44 8.04 4.61 9.08
CA ASN A 44 8.45 4.24 10.44
C ASN A 44 9.19 5.35 11.19
N LYS A 45 9.87 6.26 10.47
CA LYS A 45 10.55 7.44 11.05
C LYS A 45 9.61 8.51 11.59
N TYR A 46 8.37 8.53 11.13
CA TYR A 46 7.42 9.61 11.42
C TYR A 46 6.25 9.11 12.26
N PRO A 47 6.36 9.13 13.60
CA PRO A 47 5.31 8.63 14.49
C PRO A 47 3.98 9.36 14.26
N LEU A 48 4.00 10.65 13.94
CA LEU A 48 2.79 11.43 13.65
C LEU A 48 1.98 10.88 12.46
N PHE A 49 2.59 10.14 11.54
CA PHE A 49 1.86 9.49 10.45
C PHE A 49 0.79 8.53 10.99
N PHE A 50 1.15 7.70 11.95
CA PHE A 50 0.24 6.70 12.53
C PHE A 50 -0.86 7.35 13.38
N ASP A 51 -0.52 8.41 14.13
CA ASP A 51 -1.49 9.18 14.92
C ASP A 51 -2.50 9.90 14.01
N GLN A 52 -2.04 10.48 12.92
CA GLN A 52 -2.89 11.18 11.94
C GLN A 52 -3.76 10.22 11.13
N LEU A 53 -3.26 9.01 10.86
CA LEU A 53 -4.02 7.96 10.18
C LEU A 53 -5.31 7.63 10.96
N LYS A 54 -5.23 7.62 12.29
CA LYS A 54 -6.38 7.41 13.19
C LYS A 54 -7.51 8.44 12.99
N ALA A 55 -7.17 9.67 12.59
CA ALA A 55 -8.16 10.71 12.34
C ALA A 55 -9.09 10.40 11.16
N LEU A 56 -8.68 9.51 10.26
CA LEU A 56 -9.47 9.04 9.13
C LEU A 56 -10.44 7.90 9.50
N GLN A 57 -10.32 7.33 10.69
CA GLN A 57 -11.14 6.21 11.19
C GLN A 57 -11.28 5.08 10.14
N PRO A 58 -10.18 4.54 9.62
CA PRO A 58 -10.25 3.57 8.54
C PRO A 58 -10.83 2.23 9.01
N ASP A 59 -11.77 1.66 8.24
CA ASP A 59 -12.22 0.27 8.42
C ASP A 59 -11.20 -0.71 7.82
N LEU A 60 -10.53 -0.33 6.73
CA LEU A 60 -9.54 -1.13 6.04
C LEU A 60 -8.32 -0.30 5.65
N ILE A 61 -7.14 -0.77 6.02
CA ILE A 61 -5.85 -0.20 5.62
C ILE A 61 -5.19 -1.13 4.61
N ILE A 62 -5.01 -0.66 3.37
CA ILE A 62 -4.33 -1.41 2.31
C ILE A 62 -2.89 -0.93 2.22
N VAL A 63 -1.95 -1.84 2.43
CA VAL A 63 -0.51 -1.55 2.41
C VAL A 63 0.13 -2.15 1.18
N SER A 64 0.63 -1.29 0.27
CA SER A 64 1.27 -1.69 -0.99
C SER A 64 2.63 -1.00 -1.13
N LEU A 65 3.66 -1.58 -0.53
CA LEU A 65 5.05 -1.11 -0.51
C LEU A 65 6.00 -2.27 -0.83
N GLY A 66 7.28 -1.97 -1.08
CA GLY A 66 8.32 -2.99 -1.31
C GLY A 66 9.12 -2.79 -2.60
N THR A 67 8.55 -2.14 -3.62
CA THR A 67 9.26 -1.88 -4.87
C THR A 67 10.49 -1.00 -4.64
N ASN A 68 10.37 0.08 -3.87
CA ASN A 68 11.49 1.00 -3.60
C ASN A 68 12.57 0.37 -2.72
N GLU A 69 12.19 -0.47 -1.78
CA GLU A 69 13.13 -1.26 -0.96
C GLU A 69 13.97 -2.18 -1.84
N SER A 70 13.37 -2.80 -2.84
CA SER A 70 14.05 -3.73 -3.75
C SER A 70 15.14 -3.02 -4.58
N TYR A 71 14.91 -1.77 -4.96
CA TYR A 71 15.91 -0.92 -5.61
C TYR A 71 17.05 -0.53 -4.67
N GLY A 72 16.76 -0.35 -3.39
CA GLY A 72 17.75 -0.19 -2.33
C GLY A 72 18.49 -1.48 -1.99
N LYS A 73 18.10 -2.61 -2.58
CA LYS A 73 18.67 -3.96 -2.33
C LYS A 73 18.69 -4.31 -0.85
N ILE A 74 17.64 -3.94 -0.14
CA ILE A 74 17.50 -4.25 1.28
C ILE A 74 17.39 -5.77 1.43
N ALA A 75 18.13 -6.35 2.36
CA ALA A 75 18.06 -7.78 2.62
C ALA A 75 16.62 -8.19 3.04
N PRO A 76 16.11 -9.34 2.59
CA PRO A 76 14.72 -9.75 2.87
C PRO A 76 14.35 -9.75 4.35
N LEU A 77 15.28 -10.12 5.22
CA LEU A 77 15.07 -10.10 6.66
C LEU A 77 14.91 -8.68 7.21
N ASP A 78 15.72 -7.73 6.73
CA ASP A 78 15.65 -6.33 7.15
C ASP A 78 14.40 -5.65 6.57
N TYR A 79 14.01 -6.00 5.36
CA TYR A 79 12.73 -5.61 4.78
C TYR A 79 11.57 -6.09 5.67
N LEU A 80 11.54 -7.37 6.03
CA LEU A 80 10.49 -7.94 6.87
C LEU A 80 10.43 -7.27 8.25
N ARG A 81 11.57 -6.94 8.85
CA ARG A 81 11.61 -6.18 10.12
C ARG A 81 10.93 -4.81 10.00
N GLN A 82 11.17 -4.10 8.88
CA GLN A 82 10.54 -2.80 8.63
C GLN A 82 9.02 -2.94 8.44
N VAL A 83 8.57 -4.00 7.77
CA VAL A 83 7.15 -4.35 7.64
C VAL A 83 6.53 -4.62 9.01
N GLN A 84 7.18 -5.44 9.83
CA GLN A 84 6.70 -5.78 11.17
C GLN A 84 6.56 -4.55 12.06
N GLU A 85 7.54 -3.66 12.05
CA GLU A 85 7.50 -2.40 12.79
C GLU A 85 6.34 -1.53 12.33
N PHE A 86 6.15 -1.39 11.01
CA PHE A 86 5.05 -0.61 10.43
C PHE A 86 3.69 -1.16 10.84
N LEU A 87 3.48 -2.47 10.68
CA LEU A 87 2.21 -3.11 11.00
C LEU A 87 1.89 -3.08 12.48
N LEU A 88 2.90 -3.19 13.36
CA LEU A 88 2.73 -3.01 14.79
C LEU A 88 2.21 -1.60 15.12
N LYS A 89 2.81 -0.56 14.54
CA LYS A 89 2.39 0.83 14.72
C LYS A 89 0.97 1.07 14.19
N VAL A 90 0.66 0.53 13.00
CA VAL A 90 -0.70 0.59 12.42
C VAL A 90 -1.71 -0.01 13.40
N ARG A 91 -1.51 -1.24 13.85
CA ARG A 91 -2.44 -1.91 14.79
C ARG A 91 -2.55 -1.21 16.14
N THR A 92 -1.45 -0.66 16.64
CA THR A 92 -1.46 0.06 17.92
C THR A 92 -2.35 1.32 17.85
N GLN A 93 -2.29 2.04 16.74
CA GLN A 93 -3.04 3.29 16.59
C GLN A 93 -4.44 3.10 15.98
N ASN A 94 -4.63 2.00 15.24
CA ASN A 94 -5.90 1.69 14.57
C ASN A 94 -6.31 0.23 14.86
N PRO A 95 -6.64 -0.10 16.11
CA PRO A 95 -6.89 -1.49 16.53
C PRO A 95 -8.11 -2.12 15.86
N GLU A 96 -9.09 -1.32 15.46
CA GLU A 96 -10.32 -1.78 14.83
C GLU A 96 -10.22 -1.93 13.31
N ALA A 97 -9.17 -1.39 12.70
CA ALA A 97 -8.99 -1.46 11.26
C ALA A 97 -8.44 -2.83 10.80
N ASP A 98 -9.07 -3.41 9.80
CA ASP A 98 -8.49 -4.53 9.09
C ASP A 98 -7.28 -4.12 8.25
N VAL A 99 -6.37 -5.04 8.01
CA VAL A 99 -5.16 -4.77 7.22
C VAL A 99 -5.04 -5.78 6.08
N LEU A 100 -4.98 -5.26 4.85
CA LEU A 100 -4.66 -6.01 3.64
C LEU A 100 -3.25 -5.65 3.17
N ILE A 101 -2.38 -6.64 3.11
CA ILE A 101 -1.02 -6.48 2.56
C ILE A 101 -1.05 -6.86 1.08
N ILE A 102 -0.49 -6.00 0.22
CA ILE A 102 -0.30 -6.31 -1.20
C ILE A 102 1.20 -6.53 -1.45
N THR A 103 1.55 -7.68 -2.05
CA THR A 103 2.94 -7.92 -2.41
C THR A 103 3.41 -6.97 -3.53
N PRO A 104 4.69 -6.53 -3.53
CA PRO A 104 5.18 -5.67 -4.59
C PRO A 104 5.08 -6.39 -5.96
N PRO A 105 4.65 -5.68 -7.02
CA PRO A 105 4.50 -6.27 -8.34
C PRO A 105 5.87 -6.63 -8.95
N PRO A 106 5.92 -7.58 -9.92
CA PRO A 106 7.15 -7.92 -10.58
C PRO A 106 7.71 -6.73 -11.38
N SER A 107 9.02 -6.57 -11.35
CA SER A 107 9.73 -5.46 -12.00
C SER A 107 11.13 -5.87 -12.46
N PHE A 108 11.80 -4.99 -13.19
CA PHE A 108 13.21 -5.14 -13.53
C PHE A 108 14.09 -4.25 -12.66
N LEU A 109 15.30 -4.66 -12.41
CA LEU A 109 16.42 -3.83 -11.96
C LEU A 109 17.10 -3.16 -13.16
N PRO A 110 18.01 -2.17 -12.97
CA PRO A 110 18.81 -1.59 -14.03
C PRO A 110 19.45 -2.64 -14.94
N HIS A 111 19.68 -2.29 -16.20
CA HIS A 111 20.20 -3.18 -17.24
C HIS A 111 19.29 -4.38 -17.54
N HIS A 112 17.97 -4.22 -17.38
CA HIS A 112 16.94 -5.22 -17.68
C HIS A 112 17.12 -6.57 -16.95
N ARG A 113 17.76 -6.55 -15.80
CA ARG A 113 17.83 -7.73 -14.93
C ARG A 113 16.53 -7.91 -14.19
N LEU A 114 16.06 -9.14 -14.05
CA LEU A 114 14.91 -9.46 -13.22
C LEU A 114 15.16 -9.04 -11.77
N ASN A 115 14.17 -8.43 -11.14
CA ASN A 115 14.26 -8.00 -9.76
C ASN A 115 13.93 -9.16 -8.81
N THR A 116 14.94 -9.91 -8.41
CA THR A 116 14.77 -11.07 -7.52
C THR A 116 14.37 -10.65 -6.10
N PHE A 117 14.67 -9.42 -5.68
CA PHE A 117 14.26 -8.93 -4.36
C PHE A 117 12.75 -8.89 -4.19
N VAL A 118 11.98 -8.49 -5.23
CA VAL A 118 10.51 -8.47 -5.12
C VAL A 118 9.92 -9.88 -5.00
N ASP A 119 10.55 -10.91 -5.60
CA ASP A 119 10.16 -12.30 -5.42
C ASP A 119 10.37 -12.77 -3.96
N GLU A 120 11.53 -12.47 -3.40
CA GLU A 120 11.86 -12.80 -2.01
C GLU A 120 10.97 -12.04 -1.02
N TYR A 121 10.67 -10.77 -1.30
CA TYR A 121 9.76 -9.96 -0.48
C TYR A 121 8.33 -10.50 -0.56
N ALA A 122 7.84 -10.85 -1.74
CA ALA A 122 6.51 -11.42 -1.91
C ALA A 122 6.36 -12.71 -1.08
N LYS A 123 7.32 -13.64 -1.19
CA LYS A 123 7.35 -14.88 -0.40
C LYS A 123 7.36 -14.61 1.11
N SER A 124 8.20 -13.67 1.54
CA SER A 124 8.31 -13.28 2.95
C SER A 124 7.01 -12.67 3.48
N LEU A 125 6.37 -11.80 2.69
CA LEU A 125 5.09 -11.18 3.07
C LEU A 125 3.96 -12.19 3.16
N VAL A 126 3.84 -13.10 2.18
CA VAL A 126 2.81 -14.15 2.20
C VAL A 126 2.98 -15.05 3.43
N SER A 127 4.21 -15.51 3.70
CA SER A 127 4.49 -16.32 4.88
C SER A 127 4.18 -15.56 6.18
N TYR A 128 4.60 -14.31 6.28
CA TYR A 128 4.36 -13.48 7.46
C TYR A 128 2.87 -13.20 7.68
N ALA A 129 2.15 -12.85 6.61
CA ALA A 129 0.72 -12.58 6.68
C ALA A 129 -0.06 -13.81 7.16
N THR A 130 0.27 -14.99 6.63
CA THR A 130 -0.36 -16.25 7.04
C THR A 130 -0.16 -16.53 8.53
N LEU A 131 1.06 -16.37 9.05
CA LEU A 131 1.37 -16.57 10.46
C LEU A 131 0.75 -15.50 11.36
N GLY A 132 0.71 -14.25 10.91
CA GLY A 132 0.21 -13.10 11.64
C GLY A 132 -1.31 -12.86 11.52
N GLN A 133 -2.03 -13.73 10.80
CA GLN A 133 -3.47 -13.58 10.53
C GLN A 133 -3.82 -12.25 9.85
N TYR A 134 -2.95 -11.79 8.93
CA TYR A 134 -3.24 -10.66 8.06
C TYR A 134 -3.82 -11.15 6.74
N ALA A 135 -4.74 -10.37 6.16
CA ALA A 135 -5.12 -10.57 4.77
C ALA A 135 -3.94 -10.22 3.85
N VAL A 136 -3.70 -11.04 2.84
CA VAL A 136 -2.67 -10.78 1.84
C VAL A 136 -3.20 -11.03 0.43
N TRP A 137 -2.92 -10.08 -0.47
CA TRP A 137 -3.11 -10.28 -1.89
C TRP A 137 -1.76 -10.39 -2.58
N ASP A 138 -1.46 -11.57 -3.08
CA ASP A 138 -0.20 -11.83 -3.79
C ASP A 138 -0.30 -11.30 -5.23
N LEU A 139 -0.10 -9.98 -5.37
CA LEU A 139 -0.06 -9.30 -6.67
C LEU A 139 1.12 -9.79 -7.52
N PHE A 140 2.25 -10.12 -6.89
CA PHE A 140 3.41 -10.65 -7.60
C PHE A 140 3.06 -11.91 -8.39
N GLN A 141 2.46 -12.91 -7.74
CA GLN A 141 2.04 -14.14 -8.41
C GLN A 141 0.84 -13.92 -9.32
N THR A 142 -0.10 -13.08 -8.95
CA THR A 142 -1.25 -12.71 -9.79
C THR A 142 -0.82 -12.17 -11.15
N LEU A 143 0.28 -11.43 -11.20
CA LEU A 143 0.89 -10.90 -12.42
C LEU A 143 1.85 -11.89 -13.11
N GLY A 144 1.94 -13.13 -12.63
CA GLY A 144 2.75 -14.19 -13.21
C GLY A 144 4.19 -14.26 -12.69
N GLY A 145 4.47 -13.64 -11.55
CA GLY A 145 5.77 -13.67 -10.89
C GLY A 145 6.90 -13.15 -11.76
N MET A 146 8.10 -13.71 -11.56
CA MET A 146 9.30 -13.33 -12.32
C MET A 146 9.13 -13.50 -13.84
N HIS A 147 8.37 -14.51 -14.28
CA HIS A 147 8.14 -14.77 -15.71
C HIS A 147 7.05 -13.85 -16.30
N GLY A 148 6.17 -13.31 -15.48
CA GLY A 148 5.09 -12.42 -15.88
C GLY A 148 5.56 -11.05 -16.35
N VAL A 149 6.65 -10.54 -15.79
CA VAL A 149 7.12 -9.17 -16.03
C VAL A 149 7.42 -8.88 -17.50
N SER A 150 8.06 -9.81 -18.22
CA SER A 150 8.33 -9.65 -19.67
C SER A 150 7.03 -9.62 -20.49
N LYS A 151 6.06 -10.44 -20.13
CA LYS A 151 4.74 -10.50 -20.78
C LYS A 151 3.94 -9.21 -20.55
N ILE A 152 3.99 -8.69 -19.33
CA ILE A 152 3.33 -7.42 -18.97
C ILE A 152 3.95 -6.26 -19.75
N TYR A 153 5.29 -6.21 -19.81
CA TYR A 153 6.00 -5.21 -20.60
C TYR A 153 5.66 -5.31 -22.08
N GLY A 154 5.69 -6.52 -22.66
CA GLY A 154 5.35 -6.77 -24.06
C GLY A 154 3.91 -6.40 -24.43
N LYS A 155 3.01 -6.31 -23.46
CA LYS A 155 1.63 -5.83 -23.65
C LYS A 155 1.47 -4.31 -23.48
N GLY A 156 2.55 -3.55 -23.30
CA GLY A 156 2.52 -2.11 -23.09
C GLY A 156 1.93 -1.68 -21.74
N LEU A 157 1.94 -2.57 -20.75
CA LEU A 157 1.41 -2.31 -19.41
C LEU A 157 2.47 -1.77 -18.44
N MET A 158 3.74 -1.69 -18.87
CA MET A 158 4.84 -1.07 -18.13
C MET A 158 5.52 -0.01 -18.97
N ASN A 159 6.05 1.00 -18.31
CA ASN A 159 6.87 2.04 -18.95
C ASN A 159 8.24 1.47 -19.42
N SER A 160 8.98 2.26 -20.17
CA SER A 160 10.29 1.87 -20.70
C SER A 160 11.34 1.57 -19.63
N ASP A 161 11.16 2.10 -18.41
CA ASP A 161 12.00 1.80 -17.25
C ASP A 161 11.77 0.38 -16.69
N ARG A 162 10.68 -0.27 -17.10
CA ARG A 162 10.26 -1.62 -16.66
C ARG A 162 10.10 -1.77 -15.16
N VAL A 163 9.75 -0.68 -14.49
CA VAL A 163 9.46 -0.59 -13.05
C VAL A 163 8.07 -0.05 -12.85
N HIS A 164 7.85 1.15 -13.39
CA HIS A 164 6.56 1.81 -13.29
C HIS A 164 5.60 1.24 -14.35
N TYR A 165 4.38 1.03 -13.94
CA TYR A 165 3.33 0.60 -14.85
C TYR A 165 2.77 1.80 -15.61
N THR A 166 2.28 1.58 -16.82
CA THR A 166 1.52 2.59 -17.55
C THR A 166 0.16 2.82 -16.88
N THR A 167 -0.56 3.87 -17.28
CA THR A 167 -1.94 4.10 -16.83
C THR A 167 -2.79 2.84 -17.00
N ASN A 168 -2.71 2.17 -18.15
CA ASN A 168 -3.44 0.92 -18.40
C ASN A 168 -2.97 -0.22 -17.48
N GLY A 169 -1.68 -0.25 -17.14
CA GLY A 169 -1.13 -1.23 -16.23
C GLY A 169 -1.62 -1.04 -14.79
N TYR A 170 -1.66 0.19 -14.32
CA TYR A 170 -2.24 0.51 -13.00
C TYR A 170 -3.75 0.28 -12.97
N GLN A 171 -4.46 0.62 -14.05
CA GLN A 171 -5.89 0.36 -14.15
C GLN A 171 -6.20 -1.14 -14.11
N LEU A 172 -5.38 -1.97 -14.75
CA LEU A 172 -5.50 -3.43 -14.67
C LEU A 172 -5.34 -3.91 -13.21
N GLN A 173 -4.32 -3.44 -12.49
CA GLN A 173 -4.11 -3.80 -11.09
C GLN A 173 -5.28 -3.35 -10.20
N GLY A 174 -5.75 -2.12 -10.39
CA GLY A 174 -6.91 -1.60 -9.66
C GLY A 174 -8.19 -2.42 -9.89
N ASN A 175 -8.46 -2.82 -11.15
CA ASN A 175 -9.60 -3.68 -11.48
C ASN A 175 -9.45 -5.08 -10.84
N MET A 176 -8.24 -5.64 -10.83
CA MET A 176 -7.98 -6.91 -10.16
C MET A 176 -8.24 -6.82 -8.65
N LEU A 177 -7.72 -5.77 -7.99
CA LEU A 177 -7.95 -5.55 -6.56
C LEU A 177 -9.43 -5.37 -6.24
N SER A 178 -10.14 -4.54 -7.02
CA SER A 178 -11.58 -4.32 -6.87
C SER A 178 -12.36 -5.64 -6.96
N ASN A 179 -12.01 -6.51 -7.92
CA ASN A 179 -12.65 -7.81 -8.07
C ASN A 179 -12.38 -8.73 -6.87
N VAL A 180 -11.15 -8.72 -6.33
CA VAL A 180 -10.81 -9.50 -5.13
C VAL A 180 -11.64 -9.06 -3.93
N LEU A 181 -11.70 -7.74 -3.68
CA LEU A 181 -12.48 -7.17 -2.58
C LEU A 181 -13.98 -7.45 -2.73
N LEU A 182 -14.54 -7.25 -3.93
CA LEU A 182 -15.96 -7.53 -4.20
C LEU A 182 -16.31 -9.00 -4.04
N ASN A 183 -15.42 -9.91 -4.43
CA ASN A 183 -15.66 -11.35 -4.25
C ASN A 183 -15.59 -11.73 -2.77
N ALA A 184 -14.61 -11.24 -2.02
CA ALA A 184 -14.52 -11.47 -0.58
C ALA A 184 -15.77 -10.95 0.14
N PHE A 185 -16.24 -9.75 -0.19
CA PHE A 185 -17.47 -9.18 0.36
C PHE A 185 -18.72 -10.04 0.06
N LYS A 186 -18.84 -10.54 -1.17
CA LYS A 186 -19.97 -11.41 -1.56
C LYS A 186 -19.93 -12.75 -0.82
N GLU A 187 -18.75 -13.30 -0.58
CA GLU A 187 -18.57 -14.55 0.16
C GLU A 187 -18.90 -14.39 1.65
N PHE A 188 -18.52 -13.26 2.22
CA PHE A 188 -18.82 -12.95 3.62
C PHE A 188 -20.33 -12.76 3.88
N ASN A 189 -21.10 -12.31 2.89
CA ASN A 189 -22.54 -12.05 3.02
C ASN A 189 -23.43 -13.23 2.55
N LYS A 190 -22.87 -14.42 2.34
CA LYS A 190 -23.63 -15.67 2.08
C LYS A 190 -23.98 -16.37 3.40
#